data_2cb4426926d8504ddb2a86edb4930838
#
_entry.id   2cb4426926d8504ddb2a86edb4930838
#
_cell.length_a   1.000
_cell.length_b   1.000
_cell.length_c   1.000
_cell.angle_alpha   90.00
_cell.angle_beta   90.00
_cell.angle_gamma   90.00
#
_symmetry.space_group_name_H-M   'P 1'
#
loop_
_entity.id
_entity.type
_entity.pdbx_description
1 polymer ?
#
loop_
_entity_poly.entity_id
_entity_poly.type
_entity_poly.pdbx_seq_one_letter_code
_entity_poly.pdbx_strand_id
1 'polypeptide(L)'
;TSSNKTIPVKTIRVSVGLPETPTWDGTYRLSRSLRWQPLMGPSWGQYGTHVDGCGQGGIFIHSVAGSTKSVYNLPSWEYLKLGNPASHGCIRTCVADAKWVYENCNGATIHIYSSGKYSNTESFKGPLGRRPLATFRGNGSFDPTDPEVP
;
A
#
# COMPACT_ATOMS: atom_id res chain seq x y z
N THR A 1 -5.51 -16.17 -6.52
CA THR A 1 -5.85 -17.14 -5.48
C THR A 1 -6.31 -18.42 -6.10
N SER A 2 -5.79 -19.55 -5.62
CA SER A 2 -6.31 -20.87 -6.00
C SER A 2 -7.79 -20.98 -5.65
N SER A 3 -8.51 -21.90 -6.30
CA SER A 3 -9.94 -22.11 -6.09
C SER A 3 -10.33 -22.42 -4.63
N ASN A 4 -9.40 -22.92 -3.81
CA ASN A 4 -9.62 -23.20 -2.39
C ASN A 4 -9.29 -22.02 -1.45
N LYS A 5 -8.80 -20.91 -1.96
CA LYS A 5 -8.50 -19.66 -1.21
C LYS A 5 -7.51 -19.84 -0.04
N THR A 6 -6.72 -20.88 -0.02
CA THR A 6 -5.82 -21.22 1.09
C THR A 6 -4.35 -21.07 0.73
N ILE A 7 -4.01 -20.86 -0.53
CA ILE A 7 -2.62 -20.75 -0.99
C ILE A 7 -2.24 -19.26 -1.09
N PRO A 8 -1.31 -18.79 -0.26
CA PRO A 8 -0.78 -17.44 -0.40
C PRO A 8 0.01 -17.29 -1.69
N VAL A 9 -0.20 -16.19 -2.37
CA VAL A 9 0.47 -15.89 -3.65
C VAL A 9 1.61 -14.89 -3.43
N LYS A 10 1.41 -13.93 -2.53
CA LYS A 10 2.35 -12.84 -2.31
C LYS A 10 2.17 -12.25 -0.91
N THR A 11 3.28 -11.86 -0.29
CA THR A 11 3.30 -11.10 0.97
C THR A 11 3.81 -9.69 0.68
N ILE A 12 3.13 -8.70 1.22
CA ILE A 12 3.42 -7.28 0.96
C ILE A 12 3.62 -6.57 2.29
N ARG A 13 4.67 -5.73 2.39
CA ARG A 13 4.87 -4.83 3.51
C ARG A 13 4.03 -3.58 3.33
N VAL A 14 3.23 -3.24 4.34
CA VAL A 14 2.33 -2.08 4.30
C VAL A 14 2.50 -1.21 5.54
N SER A 15 2.09 0.05 5.42
CA SER A 15 1.81 0.95 6.54
C SER A 15 0.31 1.23 6.55
N VAL A 16 -0.28 1.10 7.70
CA VAL A 16 -1.71 1.36 7.93
C VAL A 16 -1.90 2.66 8.70
N GLY A 17 -3.15 2.99 9.03
CA GLY A 17 -3.49 4.17 9.81
C GLY A 17 -2.83 4.20 11.19
N LEU A 18 -2.57 5.41 11.66
CA LEU A 18 -2.17 5.67 13.05
C LEU A 18 -3.33 5.28 14.00
N PRO A 19 -3.05 5.08 15.30
CA PRO A 19 -4.11 4.78 16.27
C PRO A 19 -5.27 5.81 16.27
N GLU A 20 -4.97 7.07 16.02
CA GLU A 20 -5.94 8.18 15.95
C GLU A 20 -6.71 8.21 14.64
N THR A 21 -6.18 7.61 13.60
CA THR A 21 -6.76 7.57 12.24
C THR A 21 -6.66 6.15 11.68
N PRO A 22 -7.30 5.17 12.31
CA PRO A 22 -7.08 3.76 12.00
C PRO A 22 -7.56 3.36 10.61
N THR A 23 -6.94 2.33 10.06
CA THR A 23 -7.54 1.54 8.99
C THR A 23 -8.53 0.59 9.64
N TRP A 24 -9.81 0.72 9.30
CA TRP A 24 -10.90 0.04 10.02
C TRP A 24 -10.92 -1.46 9.74
N ASP A 25 -11.02 -2.25 10.80
CA ASP A 25 -11.24 -3.69 10.70
C ASP A 25 -12.56 -3.99 9.99
N GLY A 26 -12.55 -5.01 9.16
CA GLY A 26 -13.74 -5.44 8.44
C GLY A 26 -13.42 -6.21 7.17
N THR A 27 -14.48 -6.52 6.45
CA THR A 27 -14.41 -7.20 5.16
C THR A 27 -14.97 -6.27 4.10
N TYR A 28 -14.16 -5.98 3.09
CA TYR A 28 -14.45 -5.01 2.06
C TYR A 28 -14.14 -5.56 0.68
N ARG A 29 -14.53 -4.83 -0.35
CA ARG A 29 -14.19 -5.11 -1.74
C ARG A 29 -13.15 -4.10 -2.23
N LEU A 30 -12.24 -4.56 -3.10
CA LEU A 30 -11.25 -3.71 -3.76
C LEU A 30 -11.75 -3.29 -5.14
N SER A 31 -11.60 -2.02 -5.46
CA SER A 31 -11.91 -1.45 -6.78
C SER A 31 -10.71 -0.66 -7.29
N ARG A 32 -10.26 -0.98 -8.50
CA ARG A 32 -9.21 -0.22 -9.17
C ARG A 32 -9.63 1.24 -9.32
N SER A 33 -8.75 2.15 -8.96
CA SER A 33 -8.95 3.59 -9.09
C SER A 33 -7.93 4.19 -10.08
N LEU A 34 -7.17 5.20 -9.70
CA LEU A 34 -6.32 5.95 -10.61
C LEU A 34 -4.85 5.55 -10.52
N ARG A 35 -4.15 5.59 -11.65
CA ARG A 35 -2.69 5.41 -11.73
C ARG A 35 -1.95 6.42 -10.83
N TRP A 36 -2.39 7.67 -10.84
CA TRP A 36 -2.01 8.71 -9.90
C TRP A 36 -3.23 9.10 -9.08
N GLN A 37 -3.31 8.56 -7.88
CA GLN A 37 -4.43 8.77 -6.98
C GLN A 37 -4.24 10.06 -6.18
N PRO A 38 -5.16 11.04 -6.31
CA PRO A 38 -5.14 12.21 -5.43
C PRO A 38 -5.54 11.79 -4.01
N LEU A 39 -4.81 12.30 -3.04
CA LEU A 39 -4.97 12.03 -1.62
C LEU A 39 -5.10 13.32 -0.83
N MET A 40 -5.35 13.22 0.48
CA MET A 40 -5.49 14.36 1.38
C MET A 40 -4.27 15.29 1.37
N GLY A 41 -4.53 16.61 1.42
CA GLY A 41 -3.55 17.68 1.32
C GLY A 41 -2.76 17.53 0.03
N PRO A 42 -2.49 18.44 -0.87
CA PRO A 42 -2.09 18.09 -2.23
C PRO A 42 -0.98 17.05 -2.27
N SER A 43 -1.38 15.78 -2.28
CA SER A 43 -0.48 14.63 -2.36
C SER A 43 -1.02 13.59 -3.33
N TRP A 44 -0.12 12.80 -3.89
CA TRP A 44 -0.39 11.84 -4.95
C TRP A 44 0.28 10.51 -4.66
N GLY A 45 -0.51 9.44 -4.62
CA GLY A 45 -0.01 8.07 -4.56
C GLY A 45 -0.10 7.40 -5.92
N GLN A 46 0.78 6.47 -6.19
CA GLN A 46 0.73 5.68 -7.42
C GLN A 46 -0.14 4.44 -7.22
N TYR A 47 -0.82 4.02 -8.30
CA TYR A 47 -1.59 2.79 -8.37
C TYR A 47 -2.63 2.65 -7.24
N GLY A 48 -3.55 3.60 -7.19
CA GLY A 48 -4.63 3.62 -6.20
C GLY A 48 -5.65 2.50 -6.41
N THR A 49 -5.89 1.71 -5.35
CA THR A 49 -6.96 0.72 -5.29
C THR A 49 -7.86 1.08 -4.11
N HIS A 50 -9.12 1.38 -4.38
CA HIS A 50 -10.08 1.80 -3.37
C HIS A 50 -10.53 0.60 -2.52
N VAL A 51 -10.67 0.82 -1.21
CA VAL A 51 -11.25 -0.15 -0.28
C VAL A 51 -12.70 0.25 -0.05
N ASP A 52 -13.60 -0.37 -0.79
CA ASP A 52 -15.00 0.02 -0.86
C ASP A 52 -15.72 -0.16 0.49
N GLY A 53 -16.29 0.92 1.01
CA GLY A 53 -17.04 0.92 2.26
C GLY A 53 -16.18 0.98 3.53
N CYS A 54 -14.86 1.06 3.43
CA CYS A 54 -13.98 1.18 4.58
C CYS A 54 -14.05 2.60 5.18
N GLY A 55 -14.36 2.68 6.48
CA GLY A 55 -14.47 3.94 7.20
C GLY A 55 -15.58 4.85 6.62
N GLN A 56 -15.26 6.12 6.45
CA GLN A 56 -16.16 7.12 5.83
C GLN A 56 -15.93 7.25 4.31
N GLY A 57 -15.25 6.30 3.69
CA GLY A 57 -14.78 6.37 2.32
C GLY A 57 -13.39 7.00 2.20
N GLY A 58 -12.82 6.97 1.00
CA GLY A 58 -11.49 7.56 0.76
C GLY A 58 -10.30 6.74 1.29
N ILE A 59 -10.50 5.48 1.63
CA ILE A 59 -9.41 4.56 1.97
C ILE A 59 -8.93 3.87 0.70
N PHE A 60 -7.63 3.98 0.46
CA PHE A 60 -6.96 3.38 -0.71
C PHE A 60 -5.76 2.56 -0.30
N ILE A 61 -5.44 1.55 -1.09
CA ILE A 61 -4.11 0.94 -1.16
C ILE A 61 -3.35 1.71 -2.24
N HIS A 62 -2.19 2.25 -1.93
CA HIS A 62 -1.38 3.04 -2.87
C HIS A 62 0.11 3.05 -2.48
N SER A 63 0.96 3.58 -3.35
CA SER A 63 2.38 3.79 -3.01
C SER A 63 2.54 4.89 -1.94
N VAL A 64 3.72 4.99 -1.36
CA VAL A 64 4.07 6.15 -0.52
C VAL A 64 3.84 7.43 -1.34
N ALA A 65 3.10 8.39 -0.77
CA ALA A 65 2.66 9.57 -1.49
C ALA A 65 3.72 10.68 -1.55
N GLY A 66 3.78 11.34 -2.67
CA GLY A 66 4.55 12.57 -2.86
C GLY A 66 3.66 13.79 -3.10
N SER A 67 4.24 14.98 -3.15
CA SER A 67 3.50 16.24 -3.33
C SER A 67 3.15 16.55 -4.80
N THR A 68 3.69 15.78 -5.75
CA THR A 68 3.43 15.93 -7.18
C THR A 68 3.29 14.57 -7.86
N LYS A 69 2.76 14.56 -9.08
CA LYS A 69 2.70 13.37 -9.94
C LYS A 69 4.06 13.08 -10.58
N SER A 70 5.06 12.81 -9.76
CA SER A 70 6.41 12.52 -10.24
C SER A 70 7.00 11.34 -9.49
N VAL A 71 7.60 10.41 -10.22
CA VAL A 71 8.32 9.26 -9.65
C VAL A 71 9.57 9.69 -8.85
N TYR A 72 10.05 10.91 -9.05
CA TYR A 72 11.21 11.48 -8.38
C TYR A 72 10.87 12.38 -7.18
N ASN A 73 9.65 12.34 -6.71
CA ASN A 73 9.20 13.18 -5.59
C ASN A 73 8.74 12.35 -4.38
N LEU A 74 9.49 11.30 -4.08
CA LEU A 74 9.24 10.45 -2.93
C LEU A 74 9.84 11.09 -1.67
N PRO A 75 9.04 11.35 -0.61
CA PRO A 75 9.60 11.67 0.70
C PRO A 75 10.27 10.43 1.29
N SER A 76 11.60 10.41 1.32
CA SER A 76 12.36 9.23 1.77
C SER A 76 12.04 8.84 3.22
N TRP A 77 11.79 9.84 4.08
CA TRP A 77 11.40 9.59 5.47
C TRP A 77 10.01 8.92 5.59
N GLU A 78 9.07 9.19 4.67
CA GLU A 78 7.78 8.50 4.64
C GLU A 78 7.93 7.05 4.14
N TYR A 79 8.80 6.84 3.16
CA TYR A 79 9.11 5.50 2.67
C TYR A 79 9.70 4.61 3.77
N LEU A 80 10.55 5.17 4.64
CA LEU A 80 11.14 4.46 5.77
C LEU A 80 10.13 3.98 6.82
N LYS A 81 8.96 4.58 6.87
CA LYS A 81 7.89 4.18 7.78
C LYS A 81 7.19 2.90 7.35
N LEU A 82 7.41 2.41 6.12
CA LEU A 82 6.77 1.18 5.63
C LEU A 82 7.01 0.01 6.60
N GLY A 83 5.92 -0.64 7.00
CA GLY A 83 5.89 -1.70 8.02
C GLY A 83 5.44 -1.22 9.39
N ASN A 84 5.24 0.09 9.57
CA ASN A 84 4.74 0.70 10.81
C ASN A 84 3.50 1.56 10.51
N PRO A 85 2.59 1.77 11.48
CA PRO A 85 1.48 2.71 11.32
C PRO A 85 2.00 4.12 11.01
N ALA A 86 1.46 4.74 9.96
CA ALA A 86 1.97 6.04 9.49
C ALA A 86 0.95 6.88 8.73
N SER A 87 -0.22 6.35 8.38
CA SER A 87 -1.18 7.03 7.50
C SER A 87 -2.40 7.55 8.26
N HIS A 88 -3.27 8.27 7.55
CA HIS A 88 -4.58 8.70 8.03
C HIS A 88 -5.69 7.68 7.70
N GLY A 89 -5.34 6.41 7.56
CA GLY A 89 -6.26 5.32 7.26
C GLY A 89 -5.93 4.54 5.98
N CYS A 90 -5.32 5.16 4.99
CA CYS A 90 -4.89 4.48 3.77
C CYS A 90 -3.82 3.42 4.04
N ILE A 91 -3.75 2.44 3.15
CA ILE A 91 -2.76 1.36 3.20
C ILE A 91 -1.65 1.71 2.21
N ARG A 92 -0.49 2.09 2.75
CA ARG A 92 0.70 2.47 1.95
C ARG A 92 1.61 1.27 1.74
N THR A 93 2.20 1.16 0.55
CA THR A 93 3.19 0.14 0.24
C THR A 93 4.24 0.69 -0.74
N CYS A 94 5.20 -0.11 -1.18
CA CYS A 94 6.11 0.30 -2.25
C CYS A 94 5.41 0.29 -3.61
N VAL A 95 5.97 0.99 -4.59
CA VAL A 95 5.35 1.15 -5.92
C VAL A 95 5.11 -0.20 -6.61
N ALA A 96 6.08 -1.12 -6.59
CA ALA A 96 5.91 -2.43 -7.22
C ALA A 96 4.74 -3.21 -6.64
N ASP A 97 4.53 -3.13 -5.34
CA ASP A 97 3.46 -3.86 -4.66
C ASP A 97 2.10 -3.16 -4.85
N ALA A 98 2.07 -1.82 -4.83
CA ALA A 98 0.87 -1.06 -5.18
C ALA A 98 0.41 -1.37 -6.62
N LYS A 99 1.37 -1.41 -7.56
CA LYS A 99 1.11 -1.79 -8.96
C LYS A 99 0.56 -3.21 -9.05
N TRP A 100 1.15 -4.15 -8.34
CA TRP A 100 0.68 -5.54 -8.34
C TRP A 100 -0.76 -5.66 -7.84
N VAL A 101 -1.11 -4.99 -6.74
CA VAL A 101 -2.49 -4.97 -6.22
C VAL A 101 -3.44 -4.33 -7.24
N TYR A 102 -3.05 -3.20 -7.81
CA TYR A 102 -3.82 -2.48 -8.80
C TYR A 102 -4.16 -3.32 -10.03
N GLU A 103 -3.19 -4.11 -10.51
CA GLU A 103 -3.35 -4.94 -11.71
C GLU A 103 -4.08 -6.26 -11.44
N ASN A 104 -3.95 -6.84 -10.24
CA ASN A 104 -4.38 -8.21 -9.96
C ASN A 104 -5.55 -8.34 -8.99
N CYS A 105 -5.88 -7.31 -8.21
CA CYS A 105 -6.85 -7.44 -7.12
C CYS A 105 -8.16 -6.65 -7.34
N ASN A 106 -8.42 -6.15 -8.55
CA ASN A 106 -9.68 -5.49 -8.84
C ASN A 106 -10.86 -6.46 -8.63
N GLY A 107 -11.82 -6.07 -7.79
CA GLY A 107 -12.96 -6.90 -7.44
C GLY A 107 -12.68 -7.96 -6.37
N ALA A 108 -11.45 -8.03 -5.85
CA ALA A 108 -11.10 -8.97 -4.78
C ALA A 108 -11.71 -8.55 -3.44
N THR A 109 -11.88 -9.53 -2.55
CA THR A 109 -12.24 -9.28 -1.16
C THR A 109 -10.99 -9.02 -0.34
N ILE A 110 -11.02 -8.00 0.52
CA ILE A 110 -9.99 -7.72 1.52
C ILE A 110 -10.56 -7.90 2.92
N HIS A 111 -9.81 -8.60 3.78
CA HIS A 111 -10.09 -8.70 5.21
C HIS A 111 -9.05 -7.89 5.97
N ILE A 112 -9.50 -6.86 6.68
CA ILE A 112 -8.66 -6.02 7.55
C ILE A 112 -8.94 -6.41 8.99
N TYR A 113 -7.89 -6.74 9.74
CA TYR A 113 -8.00 -7.15 11.14
C TYR A 113 -6.77 -6.72 11.93
N SER A 114 -6.95 -6.31 13.17
CA SER A 114 -5.89 -5.80 14.04
C SER A 114 -5.20 -6.88 14.88
N SER A 115 -5.79 -8.07 15.03
CA SER A 115 -5.17 -9.16 15.81
C SER A 115 -5.65 -10.54 15.38
N GLY A 116 -4.73 -11.49 15.30
CA GLY A 116 -4.85 -12.96 15.32
C GLY A 116 -6.05 -13.69 14.74
N LYS A 117 -6.87 -13.04 13.94
CA LYS A 117 -8.13 -13.63 13.44
C LYS A 117 -7.92 -14.75 12.42
N TYR A 118 -6.75 -14.79 11.78
CA TYR A 118 -6.39 -15.80 10.79
C TYR A 118 -4.99 -16.34 11.12
N SER A 119 -4.93 -17.35 11.99
CA SER A 119 -3.68 -17.93 12.48
C SER A 119 -2.79 -18.53 11.38
N ASN A 120 -3.38 -18.95 10.25
CA ASN A 120 -2.64 -19.46 9.12
C ASN A 120 -1.86 -18.39 8.35
N THR A 121 -2.14 -17.11 8.54
CA THR A 121 -1.37 -16.02 7.90
C THR A 121 -0.05 -15.74 8.62
N GLU A 122 0.08 -16.12 9.89
CA GLU A 122 1.31 -15.94 10.66
C GLU A 122 2.48 -16.76 10.08
N SER A 123 2.22 -17.94 9.54
CA SER A 123 3.24 -18.80 8.92
C SER A 123 3.80 -18.24 7.61
N PHE A 124 3.14 -17.23 7.03
CA PHE A 124 3.55 -16.60 5.78
C PHE A 124 4.22 -15.23 5.97
N LYS A 125 4.59 -14.88 7.19
CA LYS A 125 5.52 -13.78 7.44
C LYS A 125 6.92 -14.16 6.93
N GLY A 126 7.01 -14.41 5.63
CA GLY A 126 8.30 -14.52 4.98
C GLY A 126 9.15 -13.28 5.27
N PRO A 127 10.49 -13.37 5.17
CA PRO A 127 11.34 -12.23 5.38
C PRO A 127 10.91 -11.14 4.40
N LEU A 128 10.17 -10.17 4.91
CA LEU A 128 9.92 -8.93 4.19
C LEU A 128 11.29 -8.27 4.04
N GLY A 129 11.98 -8.60 2.96
CA GLY A 129 13.32 -8.09 2.71
C GLY A 129 13.32 -6.59 2.95
N ARG A 130 14.29 -6.11 3.74
CA ARG A 130 14.53 -4.67 3.87
C ARG A 130 14.84 -4.18 2.47
N ARG A 131 13.90 -3.47 1.86
CA ARG A 131 14.17 -2.83 0.58
C ARG A 131 15.14 -1.67 0.82
N PRO A 132 16.14 -1.49 -0.03
CA PRO A 132 17.07 -0.39 0.13
C PRO A 132 16.32 0.94 0.09
N LEU A 133 16.82 1.88 0.86
CA LEU A 133 16.40 3.28 0.79
C LEU A 133 16.47 3.79 -0.65
N ALA A 134 15.49 4.61 -1.01
CA ALA A 134 15.59 5.44 -2.18
C ALA A 134 16.83 6.35 -2.07
N THR A 135 17.72 6.27 -3.04
CA THR A 135 18.89 7.15 -3.10
C THR A 135 18.53 8.42 -3.87
N PHE A 136 19.09 9.54 -3.44
CA PHE A 136 18.99 10.76 -4.23
C PHE A 136 19.81 10.60 -5.50
N ARG A 137 19.19 10.82 -6.63
CA ARG A 137 19.85 11.13 -7.88
C ARG A 137 19.49 12.57 -8.22
N GLY A 138 20.20 13.26 -9.05
CA GLY A 138 20.02 14.70 -9.34
C GLY A 138 18.59 15.19 -9.58
N ASN A 139 17.64 14.31 -9.74
CA ASN A 139 16.21 14.57 -9.95
C ASN A 139 15.33 14.34 -8.71
N GLY A 140 15.90 14.07 -7.53
CA GLY A 140 15.17 13.82 -6.29
C GLY A 140 15.12 12.34 -5.88
N SER A 141 14.36 12.07 -4.82
CA SER A 141 14.21 10.70 -4.29
C SER A 141 13.19 9.91 -5.08
N PHE A 142 13.38 8.62 -5.17
CA PHE A 142 12.48 7.70 -5.86
C PHE A 142 12.30 6.40 -5.07
N ASP A 143 11.19 5.72 -5.31
CA ASP A 143 10.99 4.36 -4.81
C ASP A 143 11.87 3.39 -5.62
N PRO A 144 12.78 2.64 -4.95
CA PRO A 144 13.69 1.73 -5.67
C PRO A 144 12.97 0.57 -6.35
N THR A 145 11.68 0.39 -6.09
CA THR A 145 10.84 -0.64 -6.71
C THR A 145 10.00 -0.12 -7.87
N ASP A 146 10.08 1.19 -8.14
CA ASP A 146 9.30 1.82 -9.20
C ASP A 146 9.82 1.39 -10.58
N PRO A 147 8.99 0.73 -11.41
CA PRO A 147 9.43 0.25 -12.72
C PRO A 147 9.67 1.39 -13.73
N GLU A 148 9.21 2.61 -13.44
CA GLU A 148 9.44 3.78 -14.29
C GLU A 148 10.76 4.48 -13.99
N VAL A 149 11.48 4.06 -12.95
CA VAL A 149 12.80 4.57 -12.61
C VAL A 149 13.85 3.62 -13.15
N PRO A 150 14.73 4.08 -14.06
CA PRO A 150 15.76 3.25 -14.65
C PRO A 150 16.87 2.83 -13.67
#